data_72a244f842ce2e7421b99cf6fa7cb6f4
#
_entry.id   72a244f842ce2e7421b99cf6fa7cb6f4
#
_cell.length_a   1.000
_cell.length_b   1.000
_cell.length_c   1.000
_cell.angle_alpha   90.00
_cell.angle_beta   90.00
_cell.angle_gamma   90.00
#
_symmetry.space_group_name_H-M   'P 1'
#
loop_
_entity.id
_entity.type
_entity.pdbx_description
1 polymer ?
#
loop_
_entity_poly.entity_id
_entity_poly.type
_entity_poly.pdbx_seq_one_letter_code
_entity_poly.pdbx_strand_id
1 'polypeptide(L)'
;MLLTKTQKKILEIVREYGGMKAEMLKKLCPDAYSFEVSLHQLEVNRKVVPVGEYYCDDTALICDRNTETAFEVMLAVCGHPPEIYCRGQPPFSLTFFKEREQKLCRYDICVVEPGREMVVSAMLESADLNCRVVIAVLESTERGKYLRIPCDTFICIKEKTGYCFYKGGKTID
;
A
#
# COMPACT_ATOMS: atom_id res chain seq x y z
N MET A 1 -19.35 6.75 23.44
CA MET A 1 -19.97 6.51 22.11
C MET A 1 -19.37 5.24 21.53
N LEU A 2 -20.19 4.26 21.19
CA LEU A 2 -19.73 3.04 20.51
C LEU A 2 -19.46 3.37 19.03
N LEU A 3 -18.24 3.14 18.59
CA LEU A 3 -17.83 3.34 17.19
C LEU A 3 -18.38 2.22 16.30
N THR A 4 -18.87 2.56 15.11
CA THR A 4 -19.23 1.59 14.06
C THR A 4 -17.99 0.86 13.54
N LYS A 5 -18.18 -0.24 12.81
CA LYS A 5 -17.08 -0.97 12.17
C LYS A 5 -16.28 -0.09 11.20
N THR A 6 -16.97 0.72 10.40
CA THR A 6 -16.35 1.66 9.46
C THR A 6 -15.56 2.76 10.19
N GLN A 7 -16.11 3.34 11.26
CA GLN A 7 -15.40 4.34 12.06
C GLN A 7 -14.13 3.77 12.70
N LYS A 8 -14.19 2.56 13.24
CA LYS A 8 -13.01 1.88 13.78
C LYS A 8 -11.93 1.68 12.72
N LYS A 9 -12.34 1.24 11.52
CA LYS A 9 -11.40 1.01 10.41
C LYS A 9 -10.74 2.30 9.93
N ILE A 10 -11.49 3.41 9.80
CA ILE A 10 -10.93 4.72 9.47
C ILE A 10 -9.87 5.13 10.50
N LEU A 11 -10.21 5.07 11.80
CA LEU A 11 -9.28 5.45 12.88
C LEU A 11 -8.04 4.55 12.92
N GLU A 12 -8.19 3.26 12.70
CA GLU A 12 -7.08 2.31 12.61
C GLU A 12 -6.11 2.72 11.50
N ILE A 13 -6.63 2.99 10.31
CA ILE A 13 -5.82 3.37 9.15
C ILE A 13 -5.07 4.68 9.40
N VAL A 14 -5.76 5.74 9.84
CA VAL A 14 -5.10 7.06 10.01
C VAL A 14 -4.08 7.05 11.16
N ARG A 15 -4.27 6.22 12.18
CA ARG A 15 -3.32 6.07 13.30
C ARG A 15 -2.09 5.26 12.91
N GLU A 16 -2.28 4.20 12.14
CA GLU A 16 -1.18 3.31 11.76
C GLU A 16 -0.33 3.89 10.63
N TYR A 17 -0.98 4.48 9.63
CA TYR A 17 -0.30 4.92 8.40
C TYR A 17 -0.17 6.44 8.26
N GLY A 18 -0.83 7.21 9.11
CA GLY A 18 -0.97 8.65 8.95
C GLY A 18 -2.23 9.03 8.17
N GLY A 19 -2.50 10.33 8.12
CA GLY A 19 -3.67 10.87 7.43
C GLY A 19 -3.67 10.57 5.95
N MET A 20 -4.85 10.26 5.42
CA MET A 20 -5.06 9.92 4.02
C MET A 20 -6.19 10.73 3.41
N LYS A 21 -6.20 10.81 2.08
CA LYS A 21 -7.31 11.40 1.31
C LYS A 21 -8.59 10.56 1.49
N ALA A 22 -9.74 11.25 1.50
CA ALA A 22 -11.03 10.58 1.65
C ALA A 22 -11.24 9.45 0.63
N GLU A 23 -10.80 9.66 -0.62
CA GLU A 23 -10.91 8.66 -1.68
C GLU A 23 -10.15 7.36 -1.36
N MET A 24 -8.92 7.48 -0.80
CA MET A 24 -8.14 6.31 -0.40
C MET A 24 -8.76 5.61 0.80
N LEU A 25 -9.16 6.36 1.84
CA LEU A 25 -9.86 5.81 2.99
C LEU A 25 -11.12 5.05 2.59
N LYS A 26 -11.90 5.60 1.65
CA LYS A 26 -13.11 4.97 1.12
C LYS A 26 -12.81 3.63 0.44
N LYS A 27 -11.75 3.55 -0.36
CA LYS A 27 -11.31 2.31 -1.01
C LYS A 27 -10.85 1.25 -0.01
N LEU A 28 -10.26 1.67 1.11
CA LEU A 28 -9.74 0.78 2.16
C LEU A 28 -10.81 0.35 3.18
N CYS A 29 -11.98 0.98 3.18
CA CYS A 29 -13.08 0.63 4.08
C CYS A 29 -14.04 -0.37 3.42
N PRO A 30 -14.43 -1.44 4.14
CA PRO A 30 -15.24 -2.52 3.57
C PRO A 30 -16.67 -2.10 3.23
N ASP A 31 -17.18 -1.03 3.86
CA ASP A 31 -18.54 -0.52 3.67
C ASP A 31 -18.50 0.91 3.14
N ALA A 32 -18.47 1.00 1.81
CA ALA A 32 -18.45 2.29 1.11
C ALA A 32 -19.77 3.09 1.30
N TYR A 33 -20.89 2.42 1.62
CA TYR A 33 -22.18 3.09 1.77
C TYR A 33 -22.26 3.94 3.04
N SER A 34 -21.71 3.45 4.15
CA SER A 34 -21.70 4.18 5.42
C SER A 34 -20.47 5.08 5.60
N PHE A 35 -19.54 5.08 4.63
CA PHE A 35 -18.26 5.77 4.75
C PHE A 35 -18.39 7.27 4.99
N GLU A 36 -19.12 7.99 4.13
CA GLU A 36 -19.25 9.45 4.19
C GLU A 36 -19.85 9.90 5.54
N VAL A 37 -20.91 9.19 5.98
CA VAL A 37 -21.55 9.46 7.27
C VAL A 37 -20.57 9.18 8.42
N SER A 38 -19.84 8.08 8.34
CA SER A 38 -18.86 7.69 9.38
C SER A 38 -17.71 8.67 9.47
N LEU A 39 -17.16 9.12 8.33
CA LEU A 39 -16.08 10.09 8.29
C LEU A 39 -16.54 11.44 8.86
N HIS A 40 -17.69 11.94 8.43
CA HIS A 40 -18.27 13.18 8.94
C HIS A 40 -18.51 13.12 10.45
N GLN A 41 -19.05 12.01 10.98
CA GLN A 41 -19.23 11.84 12.43
C GLN A 41 -17.90 11.83 13.19
N LEU A 42 -16.85 11.24 12.64
CA LEU A 42 -15.51 11.26 13.23
C LEU A 42 -14.93 12.68 13.25
N GLU A 43 -15.14 13.45 12.20
CA GLU A 43 -14.73 14.84 12.11
C GLU A 43 -15.47 15.73 13.13
N VAL A 44 -16.81 15.67 13.17
CA VAL A 44 -17.63 16.41 14.16
C VAL A 44 -17.21 16.09 15.60
N ASN A 45 -16.88 14.84 15.88
CA ASN A 45 -16.43 14.39 17.19
C ASN A 45 -14.92 14.63 17.42
N ARG A 46 -14.23 15.32 16.51
CA ARG A 46 -12.78 15.62 16.57
C ARG A 46 -11.91 14.37 16.76
N LYS A 47 -12.33 13.23 16.21
CA LYS A 47 -11.55 11.99 16.20
C LYS A 47 -10.65 11.91 14.97
N VAL A 48 -11.03 12.60 13.89
CA VAL A 48 -10.19 12.92 12.75
C VAL A 48 -10.26 14.42 12.49
N VAL A 49 -9.17 14.97 11.95
CA VAL A 49 -9.02 16.40 11.66
C VAL A 49 -8.63 16.56 10.19
N PRO A 50 -9.35 17.39 9.42
CA PRO A 50 -8.94 17.68 8.05
C PRO A 50 -7.68 18.55 8.04
N VAL A 51 -6.65 18.12 7.30
CA VAL A 51 -5.40 18.85 7.04
C VAL A 51 -5.21 18.94 5.53
N GLY A 52 -5.61 20.05 4.94
CA GLY A 52 -5.72 20.19 3.48
C GLY A 52 -6.72 19.17 2.90
N GLU A 53 -6.26 18.28 2.02
CA GLU A 53 -7.07 17.22 1.41
C GLU A 53 -7.03 15.89 2.19
N TYR A 54 -6.32 15.84 3.32
CA TYR A 54 -6.12 14.64 4.13
C TYR A 54 -6.96 14.67 5.40
N TYR A 55 -7.38 13.50 5.83
CA TYR A 55 -8.00 13.27 7.15
C TYR A 55 -6.99 12.57 8.05
N CYS A 56 -6.57 13.26 9.09
CA CYS A 56 -5.55 12.82 10.04
C CYS A 56 -6.17 12.52 11.41
N ASP A 57 -5.43 11.83 12.26
CA ASP A 57 -5.71 11.79 13.70
C ASP A 57 -5.21 13.09 14.38
N ASP A 58 -5.19 13.10 15.70
CA ASP A 58 -4.75 14.24 16.52
C ASP A 58 -3.25 14.58 16.38
N THR A 59 -2.44 13.66 15.82
CA THR A 59 -1.02 13.91 15.53
C THR A 59 -0.79 14.79 14.32
N ALA A 60 -1.79 14.93 13.44
CA ALA A 60 -1.75 15.64 12.16
C ALA A 60 -0.65 15.13 11.21
N LEU A 61 -0.13 13.91 11.43
CA LEU A 61 0.83 13.29 10.54
C LEU A 61 0.14 12.80 9.27
N ILE A 62 0.69 13.15 8.11
CA ILE A 62 0.20 12.72 6.80
C ILE A 62 0.94 11.44 6.40
N CYS A 63 0.23 10.52 5.75
CA CYS A 63 0.80 9.30 5.18
C CYS A 63 1.91 9.66 4.18
N ASP A 64 3.03 8.96 4.26
CA ASP A 64 4.11 9.17 3.30
C ASP A 64 3.73 8.67 1.90
N ARG A 65 4.32 9.30 0.88
CA ARG A 65 4.02 9.02 -0.53
C ARG A 65 4.27 7.56 -0.93
N ASN A 66 5.30 6.93 -0.37
CA ASN A 66 5.62 5.54 -0.71
C ASN A 66 4.56 4.58 -0.16
N THR A 67 4.05 4.85 1.04
CA THR A 67 2.94 4.10 1.62
C THR A 67 1.64 4.32 0.85
N GLU A 68 1.30 5.57 0.45
CA GLU A 68 0.14 5.83 -0.41
C GLU A 68 0.24 5.06 -1.74
N THR A 69 1.40 5.11 -2.40
CA THR A 69 1.66 4.37 -3.64
C THR A 69 1.51 2.85 -3.42
N ALA A 70 2.01 2.34 -2.30
CA ALA A 70 1.89 0.93 -1.98
C ALA A 70 0.43 0.50 -1.79
N PHE A 71 -0.43 1.33 -1.19
CA PHE A 71 -1.87 1.09 -1.12
C PHE A 71 -2.54 1.06 -2.48
N GLU A 72 -2.19 2.01 -3.38
CA GLU A 72 -2.71 2.01 -4.75
C GLU A 72 -2.35 0.70 -5.47
N VAL A 73 -1.09 0.25 -5.34
CA VAL A 73 -0.61 -1.00 -5.96
C VAL A 73 -1.30 -2.23 -5.35
N MET A 74 -1.44 -2.29 -4.03
CA MET A 74 -2.17 -3.37 -3.36
C MET A 74 -3.61 -3.48 -3.88
N LEU A 75 -4.31 -2.36 -4.00
CA LEU A 75 -5.68 -2.32 -4.52
C LEU A 75 -5.72 -2.71 -6.00
N ALA A 76 -4.71 -2.33 -6.81
CA ALA A 76 -4.62 -2.75 -8.21
C ALA A 76 -4.43 -4.27 -8.35
N VAL A 77 -3.66 -4.89 -7.45
CA VAL A 77 -3.43 -6.35 -7.42
C VAL A 77 -4.65 -7.12 -6.92
N CYS A 78 -5.36 -6.58 -5.91
CA CYS A 78 -6.43 -7.29 -5.23
C CYS A 78 -7.83 -6.96 -5.77
N GLY A 79 -8.02 -5.78 -6.38
CA GLY A 79 -9.33 -5.25 -6.77
C GLY A 79 -10.15 -4.69 -5.60
N HIS A 80 -9.85 -5.11 -4.40
CA HIS A 80 -10.46 -4.68 -3.13
C HIS A 80 -9.42 -4.81 -2.00
N PRO A 81 -9.62 -4.15 -0.84
CA PRO A 81 -8.69 -4.31 0.28
C PRO A 81 -8.67 -5.77 0.75
N PRO A 82 -7.49 -6.39 0.87
CA PRO A 82 -7.37 -7.73 1.43
C PRO A 82 -7.70 -7.71 2.93
N GLU A 83 -8.06 -8.88 3.48
CA GLU A 83 -8.39 -9.00 4.91
C GLU A 83 -7.20 -8.68 5.81
N ILE A 84 -5.99 -9.05 5.37
CA ILE A 84 -4.76 -8.90 6.14
C ILE A 84 -3.76 -8.07 5.34
N TYR A 85 -3.41 -6.91 5.87
CA TYR A 85 -2.31 -6.07 5.44
C TYR A 85 -1.73 -5.29 6.61
N CYS A 86 -0.46 -4.96 6.55
CA CYS A 86 0.24 -4.22 7.59
C CYS A 86 1.39 -3.40 7.00
N ARG A 87 1.94 -2.48 7.78
CA ARG A 87 3.15 -1.73 7.42
C ARG A 87 4.29 -2.72 7.16
N GLY A 88 4.99 -2.53 6.05
CA GLY A 88 6.19 -3.31 5.73
C GLY A 88 7.38 -2.94 6.62
N GLN A 89 8.32 -3.86 6.76
CA GLN A 89 9.64 -3.54 7.30
C GLN A 89 10.56 -3.08 6.17
N PRO A 90 11.41 -2.07 6.37
CA PRO A 90 12.32 -1.60 5.32
C PRO A 90 13.06 -2.75 4.62
N PRO A 91 13.15 -2.76 3.28
CA PRO A 91 12.78 -1.69 2.34
C PRO A 91 11.30 -1.67 1.90
N PHE A 92 10.45 -2.48 2.50
CA PHE A 92 9.04 -2.59 2.11
C PHE A 92 8.18 -1.50 2.74
N SER A 93 7.29 -0.91 1.95
CA SER A 93 6.31 0.08 2.42
C SER A 93 5.06 -0.59 2.98
N LEU A 94 4.64 -1.70 2.39
CA LEU A 94 3.42 -2.42 2.75
C LEU A 94 3.59 -3.92 2.54
N THR A 95 3.01 -4.71 3.44
CA THR A 95 2.86 -6.17 3.32
C THR A 95 1.39 -6.51 3.30
N PHE A 96 0.96 -7.42 2.42
CA PHE A 96 -0.39 -7.95 2.41
C PHE A 96 -0.42 -9.43 2.05
N PHE A 97 -1.55 -10.07 2.33
CA PHE A 97 -1.75 -11.49 2.07
C PHE A 97 -2.92 -11.68 1.11
N LYS A 98 -2.69 -12.51 0.10
CA LYS A 98 -3.69 -12.86 -0.90
C LYS A 98 -3.63 -14.35 -1.18
N GLU A 99 -4.79 -14.98 -1.32
CA GLU A 99 -4.87 -16.37 -1.75
C GLU A 99 -4.51 -16.51 -3.24
N ARG A 100 -3.63 -17.45 -3.52
CA ARG A 100 -3.25 -17.87 -4.87
C ARG A 100 -3.16 -19.37 -4.91
N GLU A 101 -3.89 -20.01 -5.81
CA GLU A 101 -3.88 -21.50 -5.99
C GLU A 101 -4.13 -22.22 -4.66
N GLN A 102 -5.13 -21.78 -3.89
CA GLN A 102 -5.51 -22.34 -2.56
C GLN A 102 -4.42 -22.21 -1.48
N LYS A 103 -3.43 -21.33 -1.70
CA LYS A 103 -2.38 -21.04 -0.72
C LYS A 103 -2.39 -19.54 -0.40
N LEU A 104 -2.26 -19.23 0.88
CA LEU A 104 -2.09 -17.86 1.32
C LEU A 104 -0.65 -17.43 1.02
N CYS A 105 -0.50 -16.48 0.08
CA CYS A 105 0.79 -15.93 -0.33
C CYS A 105 1.00 -14.56 0.31
N ARG A 106 2.22 -14.32 0.76
CA ARG A 106 2.66 -13.01 1.25
C ARG A 106 3.21 -12.18 0.12
N TYR A 107 2.71 -10.96 0.00
CA TYR A 107 3.17 -9.95 -0.93
C TYR A 107 3.80 -8.80 -0.17
N ASP A 108 5.00 -8.41 -0.55
CA ASP A 108 5.71 -7.26 0.02
C ASP A 108 5.92 -6.20 -1.08
N ILE A 109 5.42 -5.00 -0.87
CA ILE A 109 5.54 -3.89 -1.83
C ILE A 109 6.71 -3.00 -1.43
N CYS A 110 7.65 -2.82 -2.36
CA CYS A 110 8.80 -1.93 -2.22
C CYS A 110 8.67 -0.81 -3.25
N VAL A 111 8.48 0.43 -2.79
CA VAL A 111 8.51 1.60 -3.67
C VAL A 111 9.94 2.09 -3.75
N VAL A 112 10.53 2.01 -4.95
CA VAL A 112 11.94 2.33 -5.18
C VAL A 112 12.05 3.73 -5.75
N GLU A 113 12.56 4.66 -4.96
CA GLU A 113 12.82 6.01 -5.42
C GLU A 113 13.95 6.03 -6.47
N PRO A 114 13.88 6.92 -7.47
CA PRO A 114 14.92 7.06 -8.47
C PRO A 114 16.31 7.26 -7.87
N GLY A 115 17.26 6.44 -8.30
CA GLY A 115 18.65 6.46 -7.81
C GLY A 115 18.91 5.61 -6.56
N ARG A 116 17.89 4.98 -5.98
CA ARG A 116 18.04 4.09 -4.82
C ARG A 116 18.03 2.60 -5.15
N GLU A 117 18.01 2.24 -6.43
CA GLU A 117 17.88 0.86 -6.89
C GLU A 117 18.96 -0.06 -6.31
N MET A 118 20.21 0.40 -6.27
CA MET A 118 21.34 -0.38 -5.73
C MET A 118 21.23 -0.57 -4.20
N VAL A 119 20.80 0.45 -3.48
CA VAL A 119 20.61 0.39 -2.02
C VAL A 119 19.49 -0.60 -1.70
N VAL A 120 18.39 -0.51 -2.41
CA VAL A 120 17.24 -1.43 -2.25
C VAL A 120 17.66 -2.86 -2.60
N SER A 121 18.41 -3.07 -3.69
CA SER A 121 18.96 -4.38 -4.05
C SER A 121 19.78 -5.00 -2.92
N ALA A 122 20.70 -4.24 -2.33
CA ALA A 122 21.52 -4.71 -1.22
C ALA A 122 20.68 -5.08 0.02
N MET A 123 19.63 -4.30 0.31
CA MET A 123 18.69 -4.61 1.40
C MET A 123 17.90 -5.89 1.11
N LEU A 124 17.44 -6.09 -0.13
CA LEU A 124 16.69 -7.27 -0.53
C LEU A 124 17.55 -8.53 -0.57
N GLU A 125 18.83 -8.42 -0.97
CA GLU A 125 19.81 -9.53 -0.92
C GLU A 125 20.06 -10.02 0.51
N SER A 126 19.98 -9.12 1.51
CA SER A 126 20.16 -9.47 2.91
C SER A 126 18.89 -9.93 3.64
N ALA A 127 17.72 -9.76 3.01
CA ALA A 127 16.42 -10.10 3.61
C ALA A 127 16.08 -11.58 3.39
N ASP A 128 15.39 -12.19 4.37
CA ASP A 128 14.77 -13.50 4.18
C ASP A 128 13.49 -13.34 3.34
N LEU A 129 13.59 -13.67 2.05
CA LEU A 129 12.51 -13.56 1.07
C LEU A 129 11.87 -14.92 0.71
N ASN A 130 12.13 -15.97 1.48
CA ASN A 130 11.54 -17.28 1.26
C ASN A 130 10.01 -17.24 1.29
N CYS A 131 9.38 -17.86 0.31
CA CYS A 131 7.92 -17.90 0.16
C CYS A 131 7.23 -16.53 0.06
N ARG A 132 7.95 -15.49 -0.37
CA ARG A 132 7.41 -14.13 -0.57
C ARG A 132 7.34 -13.77 -2.04
N VAL A 133 6.38 -12.94 -2.39
CA VAL A 133 6.28 -12.27 -3.69
C VAL A 133 6.61 -10.79 -3.47
N VAL A 134 7.66 -10.31 -4.10
CA VAL A 134 8.03 -8.89 -4.01
C VAL A 134 7.46 -8.14 -5.20
N ILE A 135 6.81 -7.01 -4.94
CA ILE A 135 6.38 -6.07 -5.96
C ILE A 135 7.24 -4.81 -5.84
N ALA A 136 8.14 -4.63 -6.79
CA ALA A 136 8.99 -3.45 -6.85
C ALA A 136 8.32 -2.39 -7.73
N VAL A 137 7.93 -1.26 -7.14
CA VAL A 137 7.32 -0.14 -7.85
C VAL A 137 8.42 0.79 -8.31
N LEU A 138 8.53 1.00 -9.61
CA LEU A 138 9.56 1.81 -10.26
C LEU A 138 8.93 2.93 -11.10
N GLU A 139 9.71 3.97 -11.37
CA GLU A 139 9.32 5.06 -12.26
C GLU A 139 9.25 4.60 -13.73
N SER A 140 10.15 3.68 -14.14
CA SER A 140 10.21 3.13 -15.50
C SER A 140 10.80 1.71 -15.52
N THR A 141 10.51 0.96 -16.59
CA THR A 141 11.05 -0.39 -16.81
C THR A 141 12.57 -0.41 -16.94
N GLU A 142 13.16 0.66 -17.49
CA GLU A 142 14.62 0.78 -17.66
C GLU A 142 15.36 0.72 -16.33
N ARG A 143 14.78 1.25 -15.27
CA ARG A 143 15.35 1.22 -13.92
C ARG A 143 15.36 -0.17 -13.31
N GLY A 144 14.50 -1.07 -13.77
CA GLY A 144 14.50 -2.48 -13.37
C GLY A 144 15.81 -3.23 -13.67
N LYS A 145 16.61 -2.74 -14.61
CA LYS A 145 17.94 -3.31 -14.94
C LYS A 145 18.95 -3.19 -13.79
N TYR A 146 18.75 -2.23 -12.89
CA TYR A 146 19.62 -1.97 -11.75
C TYR A 146 19.12 -2.63 -10.47
N LEU A 147 17.95 -3.27 -10.51
CA LEU A 147 17.34 -3.91 -9.36
C LEU A 147 17.60 -5.42 -9.38
N ARG A 148 18.22 -5.94 -8.32
CA ARG A 148 18.45 -7.38 -8.13
C ARG A 148 17.58 -7.87 -7.00
N ILE A 149 16.68 -8.79 -7.28
CA ILE A 149 15.76 -9.36 -6.30
C ILE A 149 15.86 -10.89 -6.37
N PRO A 150 16.25 -11.57 -5.28
CA PRO A 150 16.51 -13.01 -5.28
C PRO A 150 15.26 -13.88 -5.10
N CYS A 151 14.08 -13.43 -5.44
CA CYS A 151 12.82 -14.16 -5.27
C CYS A 151 11.84 -13.90 -6.41
N ASP A 152 10.64 -14.51 -6.32
CA ASP A 152 9.54 -14.19 -7.24
C ASP A 152 9.21 -12.69 -7.14
N THR A 153 9.41 -11.99 -8.26
CA THR A 153 9.33 -10.53 -8.29
C THR A 153 8.49 -10.05 -9.44
N PHE A 154 7.66 -9.06 -9.14
CA PHE A 154 6.98 -8.27 -10.15
C PHE A 154 7.52 -6.85 -10.12
N ILE A 155 7.84 -6.32 -11.29
CA ILE A 155 8.11 -4.91 -11.48
C ILE A 155 6.78 -4.23 -11.80
N CYS A 156 6.45 -3.19 -11.06
CA CYS A 156 5.21 -2.44 -11.19
C CYS A 156 5.54 -1.01 -11.65
N ILE A 157 4.89 -0.56 -12.70
CA ILE A 157 5.06 0.80 -13.25
C ILE A 157 3.71 1.49 -13.27
N LYS A 158 3.66 2.73 -12.78
CA LYS A 158 2.47 3.57 -12.88
C LYS A 158 2.39 4.18 -14.28
N GLU A 159 1.34 3.86 -15.00
CA GLU A 159 1.01 4.42 -16.31
C GLU A 159 -0.21 5.36 -16.21
N LYS A 160 -0.56 6.02 -17.35
CA LYS A 160 -1.71 6.95 -17.39
C LYS A 160 -3.05 6.31 -17.01
N THR A 161 -3.20 5.01 -17.29
CA THR A 161 -4.44 4.25 -17.11
C THR A 161 -4.43 3.35 -15.89
N GLY A 162 -3.34 3.28 -15.11
CA GLY A 162 -3.22 2.42 -13.95
C GLY A 162 -1.82 1.89 -13.71
N TYR A 163 -1.72 0.66 -13.22
CA TYR A 163 -0.47 -0.02 -12.92
C TYR A 163 -0.25 -1.19 -13.86
N CYS A 164 0.93 -1.26 -14.48
CA CYS A 164 1.37 -2.39 -15.29
C CYS A 164 2.38 -3.24 -14.52
N PHE A 165 2.22 -4.57 -14.61
CA PHE A 165 3.04 -5.54 -13.88
C PHE A 165 3.85 -6.39 -14.85
N TYR A 166 5.14 -6.55 -14.58
CA TYR A 166 6.10 -7.31 -15.38
C TYR A 166 6.76 -8.37 -14.51
N LYS A 167 6.73 -9.63 -14.90
CA LYS A 167 7.37 -10.72 -14.15
C LYS A 167 8.82 -10.89 -14.57
N GLY A 168 9.78 -10.72 -13.65
CA GLY A 168 11.19 -11.11 -13.79
C GLY A 168 11.83 -10.90 -15.17
N GLY A 169 11.59 -9.75 -15.85
CA GLY A 169 12.06 -9.44 -17.18
C GLY A 169 11.17 -9.91 -18.33
N LYS A 170 9.99 -10.45 -18.06
CA LYS A 170 8.94 -10.76 -19.07
C LYS A 170 7.67 -9.99 -18.72
N THR A 171 7.06 -9.38 -19.74
CA THR A 171 5.73 -8.76 -19.63
C THR A 171 4.71 -9.83 -19.24
N ILE A 172 3.85 -9.52 -18.29
CA ILE A 172 2.68 -10.32 -17.98
C ILE A 172 1.51 -9.64 -18.69
N ASP A 173 0.97 -10.31 -19.70
CA ASP A 173 -0.28 -9.93 -20.37
C ASP A 173 -1.49 -10.20 -19.46
#